data_c03e72aac6cd77a1f01a3cdaab280cc4
#
_entry.id   c03e72aac6cd77a1f01a3cdaab280cc4
#
_cell.length_a   1.000
_cell.length_b   1.000
_cell.length_c   1.000
_cell.angle_alpha   90.00
_cell.angle_beta   90.00
_cell.angle_gamma   90.00
#
_symmetry.space_group_name_H-M   'P 1'
#
loop_
_entity.id
_entity.type
_entity.pdbx_description
1 polymer ?
#
loop_
_entity_poly.entity_id
_entity_poly.type
_entity_poly.pdbx_seq_one_letter_code
_entity_poly.pdbx_strand_id
1 'polypeptide(L)'
;AGSDNGDASNGAGSGIWSVDVNGTLDLEYSGSVFGLKAIGDDLWFLGSDPTHGLEPWAYNPGNMTAWMIADILPGSGGSFAGDFTLLGGTVFFAARDTSPGVYHLWGYDLSTTNLWKADQGSQPTELTVVNGHLLFATPNELRMFNTTSNSSYDIDINPGILGSSPSSLALM
;
A
#
# COMPACT_ATOMS: atom_id res chain seq x y z
N ALA A 1 -16.20 -4.03 -40.90
CA ALA A 1 -16.37 -3.75 -39.50
C ALA A 1 -16.04 -5.04 -38.74
N GLY A 2 -14.80 -5.18 -38.31
CA GLY A 2 -14.36 -6.29 -37.47
C GLY A 2 -14.46 -5.86 -36.02
N SER A 3 -15.28 -6.51 -35.24
CA SER A 3 -15.29 -6.40 -33.80
C SER A 3 -13.99 -7.01 -33.26
N ASP A 4 -13.12 -6.16 -32.81
CA ASP A 4 -11.96 -6.60 -32.04
C ASP A 4 -12.47 -7.01 -30.66
N ASN A 5 -12.64 -8.32 -30.45
CA ASN A 5 -12.91 -8.88 -29.14
C ASN A 5 -11.63 -8.71 -28.33
N GLY A 6 -11.60 -7.71 -27.42
CA GLY A 6 -10.47 -7.38 -26.60
C GLY A 6 -9.89 -8.58 -25.86
N ASP A 7 -9.00 -9.29 -26.53
CA ASP A 7 -8.09 -10.22 -25.90
C ASP A 7 -6.95 -9.41 -25.32
N ALA A 8 -6.89 -9.32 -23.99
CA ALA A 8 -5.84 -8.64 -23.24
C ALA A 8 -4.42 -9.19 -23.53
N SER A 9 -4.30 -10.22 -24.39
CA SER A 9 -3.03 -10.78 -24.85
C SER A 9 -2.39 -9.98 -26.01
N ASN A 10 -3.11 -9.02 -26.60
CA ASN A 10 -2.69 -8.32 -27.82
C ASN A 10 -2.03 -6.95 -27.55
N GLY A 11 -1.12 -6.87 -26.57
CA GLY A 11 -0.31 -5.68 -26.34
C GLY A 11 -0.99 -4.58 -25.52
N ALA A 12 -2.12 -4.84 -24.90
CA ALA A 12 -2.68 -3.99 -23.86
C ALA A 12 -1.71 -4.02 -22.67
N GLY A 13 -1.04 -2.90 -22.39
CA GLY A 13 -0.06 -2.77 -21.31
C GLY A 13 -0.70 -3.09 -19.94
N SER A 14 0.11 -3.48 -19.00
CA SER A 14 -0.32 -3.55 -17.58
C SER A 14 -0.86 -2.19 -17.16
N GLY A 15 -1.94 -2.16 -16.36
CA GLY A 15 -2.54 -0.90 -15.95
C GLY A 15 -3.85 -1.06 -15.20
N ILE A 16 -4.45 0.07 -14.88
CA ILE A 16 -5.84 0.14 -14.42
C ILE A 16 -6.73 0.42 -15.61
N TRP A 17 -7.75 -0.37 -15.77
CA TRP A 17 -8.74 -0.26 -16.81
C TRP A 17 -10.12 -0.01 -16.21
N SER A 18 -10.88 0.89 -16.78
CA SER A 18 -12.29 1.06 -16.50
C SER A 18 -13.14 0.40 -17.57
N VAL A 19 -14.37 0.08 -17.21
CA VAL A 19 -15.39 -0.42 -18.16
C VAL A 19 -16.66 0.41 -17.98
N ASP A 20 -17.15 0.99 -19.06
CA ASP A 20 -18.42 1.73 -19.04
C ASP A 20 -19.63 0.79 -19.08
N VAL A 21 -20.84 1.37 -18.96
CA VAL A 21 -22.11 0.62 -19.01
C VAL A 21 -22.37 -0.09 -20.34
N ASN A 22 -21.66 0.27 -21.40
CA ASN A 22 -21.76 -0.32 -22.73
C ASN A 22 -20.69 -1.38 -22.98
N GLY A 23 -19.77 -1.59 -22.01
CA GLY A 23 -18.67 -2.53 -22.10
C GLY A 23 -17.43 -1.96 -22.81
N THR A 24 -17.33 -0.62 -22.96
CA THR A 24 -16.11 0.03 -23.51
C THR A 24 -15.03 0.00 -22.44
N LEU A 25 -13.82 -0.36 -22.86
CA LEU A 25 -12.63 -0.39 -21.99
C LEU A 25 -11.76 0.84 -22.25
N ASP A 26 -11.45 1.56 -21.19
CA ASP A 26 -10.54 2.70 -21.21
C ASP A 26 -9.35 2.44 -20.27
N LEU A 27 -8.13 2.72 -20.75
CA LEU A 27 -6.90 2.62 -19.95
C LEU A 27 -6.70 3.89 -19.12
N GLU A 28 -6.90 3.77 -17.81
CA GLU A 28 -6.83 4.88 -16.87
C GLU A 28 -5.41 5.13 -16.30
N TYR A 29 -4.65 4.07 -16.20
CA TYR A 29 -3.26 4.12 -15.74
C TYR A 29 -2.43 3.08 -16.48
N SER A 30 -1.30 3.49 -17.03
CA SER A 30 -0.35 2.60 -17.73
C SER A 30 0.88 2.35 -16.87
N GLY A 31 1.09 1.12 -16.46
CA GLY A 31 2.20 0.70 -15.63
C GLY A 31 1.91 -0.59 -14.88
N SER A 32 2.87 -1.10 -14.13
CA SER A 32 2.64 -2.25 -13.26
C SER A 32 1.70 -1.87 -12.11
N VAL A 33 0.78 -2.75 -11.77
CA VAL A 33 -0.22 -2.56 -10.70
C VAL A 33 -0.26 -3.80 -9.83
N PHE A 34 -0.01 -3.63 -8.52
CA PHE A 34 -0.07 -4.70 -7.53
C PHE A 34 -0.81 -4.24 -6.28
N GLY A 35 -1.48 -5.16 -5.59
CA GLY A 35 -2.04 -4.94 -4.27
C GLY A 35 -3.13 -3.86 -4.21
N LEU A 36 -4.05 -3.83 -5.21
CA LEU A 36 -5.18 -2.89 -5.24
C LEU A 36 -5.99 -2.93 -3.93
N LYS A 37 -6.20 -1.74 -3.35
CA LYS A 37 -6.97 -1.55 -2.13
C LYS A 37 -7.89 -0.33 -2.27
N ALA A 38 -9.19 -0.52 -2.06
CA ALA A 38 -10.12 0.61 -1.97
C ALA A 38 -9.94 1.32 -0.61
N ILE A 39 -9.70 2.63 -0.65
CA ILE A 39 -9.55 3.50 0.52
C ILE A 39 -10.31 4.80 0.26
N GLY A 40 -11.43 4.99 0.95
CA GLY A 40 -12.35 6.07 0.63
C GLY A 40 -12.88 5.92 -0.79
N ASP A 41 -12.79 6.99 -1.58
CA ASP A 41 -13.21 7.01 -2.98
C ASP A 41 -12.07 6.63 -3.96
N ASP A 42 -10.89 6.31 -3.44
CA ASP A 42 -9.68 6.05 -4.23
C ASP A 42 -9.27 4.57 -4.21
N LEU A 43 -8.60 4.13 -5.27
CA LEU A 43 -7.88 2.86 -5.33
C LEU A 43 -6.40 3.11 -5.06
N TRP A 44 -5.89 2.55 -3.97
CA TRP A 44 -4.46 2.57 -3.63
C TRP A 44 -3.76 1.32 -4.15
N PHE A 45 -2.56 1.46 -4.65
CA PHE A 45 -1.81 0.35 -5.24
C PHE A 45 -0.30 0.62 -5.27
N LEU A 46 0.46 -0.44 -5.43
CA LEU A 46 1.87 -0.36 -5.82
C LEU A 46 1.92 -0.23 -7.35
N GLY A 47 2.41 0.89 -7.83
CA GLY A 47 2.47 1.20 -9.25
C GLY A 47 3.88 1.58 -9.71
N SER A 48 4.12 1.59 -11.01
CA SER A 48 5.38 2.03 -11.58
C SER A 48 5.18 2.95 -12.77
N ASP A 49 6.09 3.90 -12.93
CA ASP A 49 6.28 4.64 -14.15
C ASP A 49 7.71 4.42 -14.69
N PRO A 50 8.08 4.98 -15.87
CA PRO A 50 9.41 4.78 -16.46
C PRO A 50 10.59 5.32 -15.62
N THR A 51 10.35 6.17 -14.62
CA THR A 51 11.39 6.92 -13.90
C THR A 51 11.52 6.57 -12.42
N HIS A 52 10.44 6.16 -11.75
CA HIS A 52 10.39 6.06 -10.28
C HIS A 52 10.35 4.63 -9.74
N GLY A 53 10.42 3.60 -10.61
CA GLY A 53 10.30 2.23 -10.12
C GLY A 53 8.92 1.92 -9.53
N LEU A 54 8.87 1.04 -8.54
CA LEU A 54 7.63 0.62 -7.87
C LEU A 54 7.38 1.44 -6.61
N GLU A 55 6.44 2.40 -6.68
CA GLU A 55 6.10 3.35 -5.61
C GLU A 55 4.60 3.30 -5.25
N PRO A 56 4.16 3.88 -4.10
CA PRO A 56 2.73 3.97 -3.78
C PRO A 56 2.02 4.96 -4.70
N TRP A 57 0.93 4.52 -5.28
CA TRP A 57 0.05 5.27 -6.16
C TRP A 57 -1.39 5.23 -5.70
N ALA A 58 -2.17 6.20 -6.13
CA ALA A 58 -3.61 6.19 -6.02
C ALA A 58 -4.27 6.52 -7.35
N TYR A 59 -5.50 6.03 -7.55
CA TYR A 59 -6.36 6.35 -8.67
C TYR A 59 -7.76 6.69 -8.16
N ASN A 60 -8.30 7.82 -8.60
CA ASN A 60 -9.67 8.23 -8.30
C ASN A 60 -10.58 7.98 -9.50
N PRO A 61 -11.53 7.03 -9.39
CA PRO A 61 -12.45 6.73 -10.50
C PRO A 61 -13.47 7.85 -10.77
N GLY A 62 -13.69 8.76 -9.83
CA GLY A 62 -14.64 9.87 -9.99
C GLY A 62 -14.16 10.97 -10.94
N ASN A 63 -12.85 11.19 -11.01
CA ASN A 63 -12.22 12.15 -11.93
C ASN A 63 -11.24 11.51 -12.92
N MET A 64 -11.14 10.16 -12.91
CA MET A 64 -10.29 9.37 -13.82
C MET A 64 -8.81 9.78 -13.77
N THR A 65 -8.28 10.02 -12.57
CA THR A 65 -6.91 10.50 -12.39
C THR A 65 -6.10 9.54 -11.54
N ALA A 66 -4.91 9.15 -12.01
CA ALA A 66 -3.91 8.44 -11.23
C ALA A 66 -2.76 9.39 -10.85
N TRP A 67 -2.23 9.24 -9.62
CA TRP A 67 -1.07 10.01 -9.16
C TRP A 67 -0.20 9.18 -8.23
N MET A 68 1.09 9.47 -8.25
CA MET A 68 2.02 8.90 -7.29
C MET A 68 1.86 9.60 -5.94
N ILE A 69 1.70 8.83 -4.87
CA ILE A 69 1.58 9.35 -3.50
C ILE A 69 2.91 9.96 -3.05
N ALA A 70 4.00 9.23 -3.31
CA ALA A 70 5.35 9.69 -3.02
C ALA A 70 6.38 8.83 -3.77
N ASP A 71 7.52 9.44 -4.12
CA ASP A 71 8.75 8.76 -4.52
C ASP A 71 9.56 8.47 -3.25
N ILE A 72 9.26 7.34 -2.58
CA ILE A 72 9.87 6.97 -1.29
C ILE A 72 11.31 6.51 -1.49
N LEU A 73 11.56 5.76 -2.56
CA LEU A 73 12.91 5.33 -2.96
C LEU A 73 13.27 5.91 -4.32
N PRO A 74 13.85 7.12 -4.38
CA PRO A 74 14.17 7.80 -5.63
C PRO A 74 14.95 6.96 -6.63
N GLY A 75 14.54 7.04 -7.90
CA GLY A 75 15.14 6.32 -9.01
C GLY A 75 14.41 5.03 -9.36
N SER A 76 15.05 4.16 -10.15
CA SER A 76 14.40 2.94 -10.69
C SER A 76 14.28 1.78 -9.68
N GLY A 77 14.67 1.98 -8.42
CA GLY A 77 14.75 0.89 -7.42
C GLY A 77 13.42 0.48 -6.81
N GLY A 78 12.53 1.41 -6.56
CA GLY A 78 11.21 1.22 -5.97
C GLY A 78 11.18 0.90 -4.47
N SER A 79 10.21 1.47 -3.77
CA SER A 79 9.98 1.28 -2.33
C SER A 79 9.23 -0.01 -2.00
N PHE A 80 8.56 -0.61 -2.97
CA PHE A 80 7.71 -1.80 -2.81
C PHE A 80 6.65 -1.62 -1.72
N ALA A 81 5.98 -0.46 -1.74
CA ALA A 81 4.91 -0.15 -0.81
C ALA A 81 3.76 -1.17 -0.86
N GLY A 82 3.24 -1.56 0.30
CA GLY A 82 2.16 -2.55 0.38
C GLY A 82 1.44 -2.54 1.72
N ASP A 83 0.44 -3.42 1.85
CA ASP A 83 -0.40 -3.55 3.05
C ASP A 83 -1.17 -2.26 3.40
N PHE A 84 -1.62 -1.52 2.39
CA PHE A 84 -2.34 -0.26 2.59
C PHE A 84 -3.55 -0.43 3.51
N THR A 85 -3.57 0.30 4.62
CA THR A 85 -4.57 0.16 5.67
C THR A 85 -4.98 1.52 6.22
N LEU A 86 -6.29 1.81 6.15
CA LEU A 86 -6.85 3.08 6.62
C LEU A 86 -7.18 3.02 8.11
N LEU A 87 -6.69 3.99 8.88
CA LEU A 87 -7.09 4.24 10.26
C LEU A 87 -7.18 5.75 10.52
N GLY A 88 -8.38 6.22 10.88
CA GLY A 88 -8.58 7.60 11.36
C GLY A 88 -8.17 8.71 10.39
N GLY A 89 -8.34 8.50 9.07
CA GLY A 89 -7.91 9.46 8.04
C GLY A 89 -6.44 9.36 7.63
N THR A 90 -5.70 8.42 8.20
CA THR A 90 -4.31 8.10 7.82
C THR A 90 -4.26 6.74 7.12
N VAL A 91 -3.60 6.67 5.99
CA VAL A 91 -3.26 5.42 5.33
C VAL A 91 -1.89 4.96 5.81
N PHE A 92 -1.85 3.82 6.49
CA PHE A 92 -0.62 3.17 6.91
C PHE A 92 -0.22 2.11 5.89
N PHE A 93 1.08 1.93 5.69
CA PHE A 93 1.62 0.92 4.77
C PHE A 93 3.09 0.60 5.07
N ALA A 94 3.55 -0.55 4.58
CA ALA A 94 4.95 -0.96 4.63
C ALA A 94 5.68 -0.46 3.39
N ALA A 95 6.86 0.13 3.52
CA ALA A 95 7.73 0.50 2.41
C ALA A 95 9.18 0.66 2.86
N ARG A 96 10.14 0.51 1.92
CA ARG A 96 11.56 0.77 2.16
C ARG A 96 12.00 2.06 1.44
N ASP A 97 12.97 2.77 2.00
CA ASP A 97 13.55 3.99 1.42
C ASP A 97 15.03 3.86 1.09
N THR A 98 15.57 2.65 1.18
CA THR A 98 16.93 2.29 0.76
C THR A 98 16.94 0.94 0.06
N SER A 99 17.89 0.72 -0.85
CA SER A 99 18.05 -0.56 -1.55
C SER A 99 19.54 -0.98 -1.56
N PRO A 100 19.91 -2.15 -0.96
CA PRO A 100 19.05 -2.98 -0.12
C PRO A 100 18.67 -2.27 1.17
N GLY A 101 17.48 -2.59 1.71
CA GLY A 101 16.99 -1.94 2.94
C GLY A 101 15.87 -2.71 3.61
N VAL A 102 15.61 -2.34 4.86
CA VAL A 102 14.49 -2.87 5.64
C VAL A 102 13.22 -2.07 5.39
N TYR A 103 12.08 -2.70 5.56
CA TYR A 103 10.80 -2.03 5.51
C TYR A 103 10.53 -1.26 6.81
N HIS A 104 9.87 -0.13 6.66
CA HIS A 104 9.39 0.74 7.72
C HIS A 104 7.87 0.83 7.67
N LEU A 105 7.23 1.12 8.79
CA LEU A 105 5.83 1.55 8.78
C LEU A 105 5.78 3.02 8.39
N TRP A 106 5.02 3.33 7.36
CA TRP A 106 4.75 4.69 6.90
C TRP A 106 3.31 5.08 7.18
N GLY A 107 3.08 6.36 7.42
CA GLY A 107 1.77 6.97 7.52
C GLY A 107 1.63 8.10 6.51
N TYR A 108 0.46 8.18 5.86
CA TYR A 108 0.06 9.25 4.97
C TYR A 108 -1.29 9.81 5.39
N ASP A 109 -1.32 11.08 5.80
CA ASP A 109 -2.55 11.77 6.21
C ASP A 109 -3.30 12.27 4.97
N LEU A 110 -4.54 11.81 4.80
CA LEU A 110 -5.36 12.12 3.63
C LEU A 110 -5.80 13.60 3.57
N SER A 111 -5.83 14.30 4.72
CA SER A 111 -6.30 15.69 4.78
C SER A 111 -5.17 16.71 4.54
N THR A 112 -3.97 16.40 5.00
CA THR A 112 -2.81 17.30 4.92
C THR A 112 -1.79 16.87 3.88
N THR A 113 -1.94 15.65 3.32
CA THR A 113 -0.99 15.00 2.40
C THR A 113 0.41 14.81 3.00
N ASN A 114 0.52 14.85 4.34
CA ASN A 114 1.78 14.64 5.03
C ASN A 114 2.14 13.16 5.05
N LEU A 115 3.38 12.85 4.65
CA LEU A 115 3.97 11.51 4.68
C LEU A 115 5.07 11.47 5.74
N TRP A 116 5.08 10.43 6.59
CA TRP A 116 6.12 10.23 7.60
C TRP A 116 6.40 8.76 7.90
N LYS A 117 7.57 8.48 8.45
CA LYS A 117 7.86 7.16 9.01
C LYS A 117 7.21 7.05 10.39
N ALA A 118 6.20 6.21 10.51
CA ALA A 118 5.48 5.95 11.75
C ALA A 118 6.27 5.01 12.67
N ASP A 119 7.02 4.04 12.10
CA ASP A 119 7.92 3.16 12.82
C ASP A 119 9.12 2.81 11.96
N GLN A 120 10.32 2.75 12.56
CA GLN A 120 11.57 2.53 11.83
C GLN A 120 12.12 1.11 12.02
N GLY A 121 12.36 0.43 10.88
CA GLY A 121 13.05 -0.86 10.87
C GLY A 121 12.27 -2.04 11.40
N SER A 122 10.95 -1.88 11.60
CA SER A 122 10.10 -2.94 12.16
C SER A 122 9.79 -4.08 11.19
N GLN A 123 10.01 -3.88 9.88
CA GLN A 123 9.61 -4.82 8.84
C GLN A 123 8.14 -5.24 8.97
N PRO A 124 7.19 -4.29 8.98
CA PRO A 124 5.79 -4.57 9.24
C PRO A 124 5.17 -5.37 8.11
N THR A 125 4.29 -6.29 8.47
CA THR A 125 3.45 -7.08 7.56
C THR A 125 2.06 -7.23 8.16
N GLU A 126 1.08 -7.60 7.33
CA GLU A 126 -0.29 -7.91 7.77
C GLU A 126 -0.95 -6.79 8.58
N LEU A 127 -0.83 -5.55 8.08
CA LEU A 127 -1.43 -4.40 8.73
C LEU A 127 -2.95 -4.57 8.84
N THR A 128 -3.47 -4.49 10.06
CA THR A 128 -4.89 -4.73 10.35
C THR A 128 -5.40 -3.75 11.39
N VAL A 129 -6.62 -3.23 11.20
CA VAL A 129 -7.28 -2.36 12.17
C VAL A 129 -8.26 -3.18 13.01
N VAL A 130 -8.06 -3.20 14.32
CA VAL A 130 -8.90 -3.87 15.29
C VAL A 130 -9.30 -2.88 16.37
N ASN A 131 -10.62 -2.67 16.57
CA ASN A 131 -11.15 -1.76 17.60
C ASN A 131 -10.51 -0.35 17.58
N GLY A 132 -10.24 0.19 16.40
CA GLY A 132 -9.63 1.53 16.26
C GLY A 132 -8.13 1.58 16.53
N HIS A 133 -7.44 0.45 16.59
CA HIS A 133 -5.99 0.35 16.71
C HIS A 133 -5.38 -0.31 15.49
N LEU A 134 -4.24 0.16 15.05
CA LEU A 134 -3.45 -0.50 14.01
C LEU A 134 -2.55 -1.54 14.66
N LEU A 135 -2.74 -2.81 14.26
CA LEU A 135 -1.86 -3.93 14.60
C LEU A 135 -1.08 -4.35 13.36
N PHE A 136 0.13 -4.82 13.55
CA PHE A 136 0.96 -5.37 12.48
C PHE A 136 1.94 -6.41 13.03
N ALA A 137 2.22 -7.42 12.22
CA ALA A 137 3.23 -8.42 12.51
C ALA A 137 4.62 -7.88 12.19
N THR A 138 5.61 -8.31 12.95
CA THR A 138 7.04 -8.13 12.67
C THR A 138 7.72 -9.50 12.70
N PRO A 139 8.96 -9.66 12.26
CA PRO A 139 9.65 -10.95 12.38
C PRO A 139 9.73 -11.52 13.80
N ASN A 140 9.60 -10.66 14.81
CA ASN A 140 9.76 -11.07 16.19
C ASN A 140 8.46 -11.05 16.99
N GLU A 141 7.65 -9.98 16.85
CA GLU A 141 6.51 -9.73 17.72
C GLU A 141 5.31 -9.14 16.97
N LEU A 142 4.12 -9.27 17.56
CA LEU A 142 2.97 -8.46 17.20
C LEU A 142 3.16 -7.06 17.79
N ARG A 143 2.92 -6.03 16.98
CA ARG A 143 3.00 -4.63 17.40
C ARG A 143 1.67 -3.91 17.27
N MET A 144 1.46 -2.92 18.13
CA MET A 144 0.34 -1.98 18.03
C MET A 144 0.88 -0.57 17.85
N PHE A 145 0.33 0.16 16.89
CA PHE A 145 0.62 1.57 16.70
C PHE A 145 -0.41 2.43 17.44
N ASN A 146 0.07 3.35 18.27
CA ASN A 146 -0.75 4.32 18.98
C ASN A 146 -0.74 5.65 18.22
N THR A 147 -1.88 6.01 17.63
CA THR A 147 -2.05 7.23 16.83
C THR A 147 -1.95 8.51 17.67
N THR A 148 -2.22 8.45 18.97
CA THR A 148 -2.12 9.61 19.87
C THR A 148 -0.68 9.96 20.21
N SER A 149 0.15 8.96 20.52
CA SER A 149 1.56 9.16 20.82
C SER A 149 2.46 9.10 19.58
N ASN A 150 1.89 8.74 18.42
CA ASN A 150 2.59 8.51 17.15
C ASN A 150 3.79 7.56 17.34
N SER A 151 3.55 6.44 18.03
CA SER A 151 4.57 5.43 18.33
C SER A 151 3.98 4.04 18.39
N SER A 152 4.80 3.04 18.12
CA SER A 152 4.42 1.63 18.26
C SER A 152 5.07 0.99 19.50
N TYR A 153 4.43 -0.08 19.97
CA TYR A 153 4.93 -0.90 21.07
C TYR A 153 4.64 -2.37 20.83
N ASP A 154 5.47 -3.23 21.40
CA ASP A 154 5.34 -4.68 21.24
C ASP A 154 4.19 -5.22 22.11
N ILE A 155 3.43 -6.13 21.55
CA ILE A 155 2.48 -6.99 22.27
C ILE A 155 3.19 -8.33 22.43
N ASP A 156 3.76 -8.56 23.60
CA ASP A 156 4.49 -9.79 23.90
C ASP A 156 3.53 -10.98 24.03
N ILE A 157 3.41 -11.77 22.96
CA ILE A 157 2.53 -12.96 22.91
C ILE A 157 3.24 -14.17 23.50
N ASN A 158 4.59 -14.20 23.47
CA ASN A 158 5.42 -15.28 23.96
C ASN A 158 6.51 -14.76 24.89
N PRO A 159 6.19 -14.47 26.16
CA PRO A 159 7.14 -13.89 27.09
C PRO A 159 8.44 -14.70 27.21
N GLY A 160 9.55 -14.06 26.89
CA GLY A 160 10.88 -14.66 26.91
C GLY A 160 11.84 -14.02 25.93
N ILE A 161 12.93 -14.72 25.65
CA ILE A 161 14.01 -14.23 24.74
C ILE A 161 13.76 -14.61 23.28
N LEU A 162 12.74 -15.42 22.99
CA LEU A 162 12.38 -15.85 21.65
C LEU A 162 11.12 -15.10 21.22
N GLY A 163 11.17 -14.43 20.09
CA GLY A 163 10.02 -13.75 19.51
C GLY A 163 8.87 -14.70 19.15
N SER A 164 7.67 -14.17 19.05
CA SER A 164 6.46 -14.93 18.73
C SER A 164 6.27 -15.23 17.25
N SER A 165 6.94 -14.47 16.37
CA SER A 165 6.83 -14.56 14.90
C SER A 165 5.37 -14.67 14.42
N PRO A 166 4.50 -13.73 14.77
CA PRO A 166 3.08 -13.80 14.45
C PRO A 166 2.85 -13.77 12.93
N SER A 167 1.81 -14.48 12.50
CA SER A 167 1.37 -14.48 11.10
C SER A 167 -0.13 -14.70 11.01
N SER A 168 -0.74 -14.32 9.89
CA SER A 168 -2.17 -14.52 9.60
C SER A 168 -3.09 -13.80 10.61
N LEU A 169 -2.92 -12.48 10.75
CA LEU A 169 -3.81 -11.66 11.56
C LEU A 169 -5.19 -11.57 10.92
N ALA A 170 -6.21 -12.06 11.60
CA ALA A 170 -7.59 -12.04 11.14
C ALA A 170 -8.55 -11.52 12.23
N LEU A 171 -9.59 -10.79 11.78
CA LEU A 171 -10.74 -10.47 12.64
C LEU A 171 -11.63 -11.70 12.73
N MET A 172 -12.02 -12.05 13.96
CA MET A 172 -13.06 -13.03 14.22
C MET A 172 -14.37 -12.33 14.59
#